data_7835fcc2c3e5caa3054878494aa363d5
#
_entry.id   7835fcc2c3e5caa3054878494aa363d5
#
_cell.length_a   1.000
_cell.length_b   1.000
_cell.length_c   1.000
_cell.angle_alpha   90.00
_cell.angle_beta   90.00
_cell.angle_gamma   90.00
#
_symmetry.space_group_name_H-M   'P 1'
#
loop_
_entity.id
_entity.type
_entity.pdbx_description
1 polymer ?
#
loop_
_entity_poly.entity_id
_entity_poly.type
_entity_poly.pdbx_seq_one_letter_code
_entity_poly.pdbx_strand_id
1 'polypeptide(L)'
;MTELSTSPAPSSGSSTPAGSAVQPVRRGRRLLLSLVAVVVVAGLGFGAFALAFPAQVPDPIGEAVGNLTGANPHPVTLTRLPVAPLSAVALLGKQLFFDPKLSASGQQSCASCHSPAHAYGPPNDLDAQLGGTSMALQGYRPPPSLMYLYRQPNFMIGPDQGENDDAPSVAQLAASSAGVVKAQKTAGAAPPAAPQMVPQGGLFWDGRVDTLQQQAFGPLLNPVEMANTSIDTVAQKLENAPYSKQFTQLFGPRIFSDKQLTVSEAMFAIARYQVEDPSFHPYNSKYDRWLEGKERLSQAELRGLHLFNDPNKANCAGCHLSKPGSDGLPPMFTDYQYEALGVPRNRALAQNRDPKFFDLGVCGPFRQDLKDQTQYCAMFLTPTLRNSATRQVFFHNGVYHTLDQVMSFYNDRNTNPGKFYPKGADGKVDKYDDIPAKYQKNVDVTDAPFDRNFGDKPAMTDQEMRDIIAFVHTLNDDPPPTH
;
A
#
# COMPACT_ATOMS: atom_id res chain seq x y z
N MET A 1 -24.42 -83.11 -76.52
CA MET A 1 -23.50 -83.66 -77.49
C MET A 1 -22.16 -83.66 -76.81
N THR A 2 -21.74 -84.80 -76.42
CA THR A 2 -20.54 -85.53 -76.75
C THR A 2 -19.27 -84.96 -76.14
N GLU A 3 -18.64 -85.57 -75.36
CA GLU A 3 -18.04 -86.88 -75.04
C GLU A 3 -16.58 -86.65 -74.61
N LEU A 4 -16.19 -87.13 -73.45
CA LEU A 4 -15.20 -88.21 -73.28
C LEU A 4 -13.77 -87.79 -73.69
N SER A 5 -12.74 -88.04 -72.97
CA SER A 5 -12.23 -89.23 -72.29
C SER A 5 -10.81 -88.92 -71.85
N THR A 6 -10.26 -89.29 -70.89
CA THR A 6 -9.70 -90.39 -70.11
C THR A 6 -8.41 -90.00 -69.42
N SER A 7 -8.29 -90.60 -68.31
CA SER A 7 -7.06 -90.73 -67.47
C SER A 7 -6.02 -91.61 -68.13
N PRO A 8 -4.75 -91.78 -67.69
CA PRO A 8 -4.37 -92.06 -66.28
C PRO A 8 -3.03 -91.41 -65.80
N ALA A 9 -2.82 -91.61 -64.49
CA ALA A 9 -1.56 -91.36 -63.78
C ALA A 9 -0.44 -92.34 -64.11
N PRO A 10 0.86 -92.08 -63.69
CA PRO A 10 1.24 -92.39 -62.33
C PRO A 10 2.35 -91.52 -61.67
N SER A 11 2.28 -91.48 -60.33
CA SER A 11 3.25 -91.64 -59.25
C SER A 11 4.60 -90.93 -59.22
N SER A 12 4.84 -90.38 -58.11
CA SER A 12 5.96 -90.47 -57.13
C SER A 12 6.69 -89.15 -56.84
N GLY A 13 6.93 -88.99 -55.59
CA GLY A 13 8.03 -88.16 -55.11
C GLY A 13 7.70 -87.11 -54.03
N SER A 14 7.70 -87.60 -52.83
CA SER A 14 7.69 -86.77 -51.63
C SER A 14 8.79 -85.76 -51.55
N SER A 15 8.50 -84.55 -51.05
CA SER A 15 9.31 -83.87 -50.05
C SER A 15 8.61 -82.60 -49.62
N THR A 16 8.15 -82.55 -48.41
CA THR A 16 7.68 -81.36 -47.67
C THR A 16 8.87 -80.50 -47.29
N PRO A 17 8.85 -79.16 -47.52
CA PRO A 17 9.66 -78.27 -46.78
C PRO A 17 8.81 -77.65 -45.64
N ALA A 18 9.44 -77.65 -44.47
CA ALA A 18 8.93 -77.11 -43.22
C ALA A 18 8.46 -75.65 -43.28
N GLY A 19 7.24 -75.43 -42.82
CA GLY A 19 6.70 -74.12 -42.64
C GLY A 19 7.50 -73.28 -41.58
N SER A 20 8.13 -72.21 -42.06
CA SER A 20 8.71 -71.19 -41.16
C SER A 20 7.57 -70.44 -40.49
N ALA A 21 7.34 -70.74 -39.24
CA ALA A 21 6.48 -69.94 -38.34
C ALA A 21 7.08 -68.54 -38.22
N VAL A 22 6.42 -67.51 -38.80
CA VAL A 22 6.70 -66.13 -38.58
C VAL A 22 6.36 -65.82 -37.09
N GLN A 23 7.36 -65.71 -36.25
CA GLN A 23 7.17 -65.24 -34.89
C GLN A 23 6.74 -63.78 -34.94
N PRO A 24 5.63 -63.33 -34.29
CA PRO A 24 5.25 -61.95 -34.27
C PRO A 24 6.28 -61.15 -33.46
N VAL A 25 6.69 -59.98 -33.98
CA VAL A 25 7.68 -59.06 -33.48
C VAL A 25 7.27 -58.56 -32.08
N ARG A 26 7.60 -59.32 -31.02
CA ARG A 26 7.44 -58.91 -29.59
C ARG A 26 8.44 -57.80 -29.19
N ARG A 27 9.48 -57.51 -29.98
CA ARG A 27 10.49 -56.49 -29.68
C ARG A 27 9.97 -55.07 -29.82
N GLY A 28 9.11 -54.71 -30.81
CA GLY A 28 8.59 -53.36 -31.01
C GLY A 28 7.66 -52.89 -29.89
N ARG A 29 6.85 -53.82 -29.33
CA ARG A 29 5.90 -53.46 -28.25
C ARG A 29 6.59 -53.16 -26.93
N ARG A 30 7.73 -53.86 -26.62
CA ARG A 30 8.55 -53.54 -25.42
C ARG A 30 9.30 -52.26 -25.57
N LEU A 31 9.82 -51.91 -26.78
CA LEU A 31 10.49 -50.64 -27.02
C LEU A 31 9.50 -49.47 -26.91
N LEU A 32 8.29 -49.63 -27.47
CA LEU A 32 7.26 -48.59 -27.39
C LEU A 32 6.79 -48.36 -25.95
N LEU A 33 6.58 -49.40 -25.15
CA LEU A 33 6.22 -49.32 -23.76
C LEU A 33 7.35 -48.70 -22.91
N SER A 34 8.61 -49.00 -23.23
CA SER A 34 9.76 -48.36 -22.55
C SER A 34 9.89 -46.90 -22.92
N LEU A 35 9.66 -46.51 -24.16
CA LEU A 35 9.66 -45.09 -24.58
C LEU A 35 8.54 -44.31 -23.93
N VAL A 36 7.33 -44.87 -23.86
CA VAL A 36 6.18 -44.25 -23.16
C VAL A 36 6.46 -44.11 -21.68
N ALA A 37 7.03 -45.14 -21.03
CA ALA A 37 7.40 -45.06 -19.63
C ALA A 37 8.46 -43.98 -19.36
N VAL A 38 9.47 -43.85 -20.21
CA VAL A 38 10.50 -42.79 -20.07
C VAL A 38 9.89 -41.39 -20.26
N VAL A 39 9.00 -41.22 -21.26
CA VAL A 39 8.32 -39.94 -21.48
C VAL A 39 7.40 -39.58 -20.29
N VAL A 40 6.67 -40.56 -19.75
CA VAL A 40 5.82 -40.33 -18.57
C VAL A 40 6.66 -39.99 -17.31
N VAL A 41 7.74 -40.70 -17.07
CA VAL A 41 8.64 -40.41 -15.93
C VAL A 41 9.32 -39.05 -16.08
N ALA A 42 9.78 -38.71 -17.29
CA ALA A 42 10.36 -37.41 -17.61
C ALA A 42 9.31 -36.29 -17.44
N GLY A 43 8.09 -36.51 -17.95
CA GLY A 43 6.97 -35.56 -17.79
C GLY A 43 6.55 -35.35 -16.32
N LEU A 44 6.48 -36.42 -15.52
CA LEU A 44 6.21 -36.34 -14.09
C LEU A 44 7.36 -35.65 -13.33
N GLY A 45 8.61 -35.95 -13.72
CA GLY A 45 9.80 -35.28 -13.15
C GLY A 45 9.81 -33.79 -13.45
N PHE A 46 9.55 -33.40 -14.70
CA PHE A 46 9.44 -32.00 -15.08
C PHE A 46 8.27 -31.30 -14.39
N GLY A 47 7.11 -31.95 -14.31
CA GLY A 47 5.95 -31.40 -13.58
C GLY A 47 6.24 -31.17 -12.09
N ALA A 48 6.89 -32.12 -11.42
CA ALA A 48 7.31 -31.99 -10.05
C ALA A 48 8.36 -30.86 -9.88
N PHE A 49 9.30 -30.74 -10.80
CA PHE A 49 10.29 -29.66 -10.79
C PHE A 49 9.62 -28.30 -10.99
N ALA A 50 8.72 -28.15 -11.96
CA ALA A 50 7.99 -26.90 -12.21
C ALA A 50 7.16 -26.46 -10.99
N LEU A 51 6.49 -27.43 -10.31
CA LEU A 51 5.73 -27.18 -9.08
C LEU A 51 6.62 -26.73 -7.91
N ALA A 52 7.85 -27.23 -7.84
CA ALA A 52 8.79 -26.86 -6.80
C ALA A 52 9.53 -25.54 -7.09
N PHE A 53 9.83 -25.29 -8.36
CA PHE A 53 10.68 -24.17 -8.81
C PHE A 53 10.07 -23.42 -10.00
N PRO A 54 8.90 -22.76 -9.83
CA PRO A 54 8.20 -22.09 -10.94
C PRO A 54 9.04 -20.98 -11.61
N ALA A 55 9.91 -20.33 -10.88
CA ALA A 55 10.80 -19.30 -11.41
C ALA A 55 11.97 -19.84 -12.29
N GLN A 56 12.13 -21.16 -12.38
CA GLN A 56 13.22 -21.80 -13.14
C GLN A 56 12.72 -22.47 -14.43
N VAL A 57 11.44 -22.32 -14.75
CA VAL A 57 10.82 -22.81 -15.97
C VAL A 57 10.43 -21.64 -16.88
N PRO A 58 10.20 -21.87 -18.20
CA PRO A 58 9.75 -20.80 -19.11
C PRO A 58 8.50 -20.08 -18.61
N ASP A 59 8.42 -18.76 -18.79
CA ASP A 59 7.38 -17.86 -18.27
C ASP A 59 5.94 -18.41 -18.37
N PRO A 60 5.44 -18.93 -19.52
CA PRO A 60 4.07 -19.41 -19.57
C PRO A 60 3.78 -20.56 -18.60
N ILE A 61 4.79 -21.39 -18.32
CA ILE A 61 4.68 -22.53 -17.39
C ILE A 61 4.82 -22.01 -15.96
N GLY A 62 5.77 -21.11 -15.72
CA GLY A 62 5.98 -20.47 -14.43
C GLY A 62 4.73 -19.74 -13.96
N GLU A 63 4.13 -18.94 -14.82
CA GLU A 63 2.86 -18.23 -14.57
C GLU A 63 1.71 -19.21 -14.24
N ALA A 64 1.52 -20.24 -15.06
CA ALA A 64 0.47 -21.22 -14.83
C ALA A 64 0.65 -21.95 -13.48
N VAL A 65 1.90 -22.32 -13.15
CA VAL A 65 2.23 -22.97 -11.88
C VAL A 65 2.11 -21.99 -10.72
N GLY A 66 2.55 -20.75 -10.88
CA GLY A 66 2.40 -19.67 -9.91
C GLY A 66 0.92 -19.46 -9.55
N ASN A 67 0.07 -19.32 -10.55
CA ASN A 67 -1.37 -19.19 -10.40
C ASN A 67 -2.02 -20.38 -9.68
N LEU A 68 -1.50 -21.60 -9.90
CA LEU A 68 -2.00 -22.82 -9.24
C LEU A 68 -1.51 -22.94 -7.79
N THR A 69 -0.26 -22.59 -7.54
CA THR A 69 0.43 -22.88 -6.26
C THR A 69 0.55 -21.69 -5.31
N GLY A 70 0.28 -20.48 -5.79
CA GLY A 70 0.49 -19.22 -5.08
C GLY A 70 1.96 -18.79 -4.99
N ALA A 71 2.88 -19.50 -5.65
CA ALA A 71 4.28 -19.10 -5.71
C ALA A 71 4.48 -17.92 -6.66
N ASN A 72 5.46 -17.06 -6.38
CA ASN A 72 5.86 -16.00 -7.30
C ASN A 72 6.70 -16.59 -8.45
N PRO A 73 6.26 -16.50 -9.71
CA PRO A 73 7.06 -16.96 -10.85
C PRO A 73 8.24 -16.04 -11.18
N HIS A 74 8.23 -14.79 -10.72
CA HIS A 74 9.25 -13.78 -10.99
C HIS A 74 9.80 -13.18 -9.68
N PRO A 75 10.50 -13.98 -8.84
CA PRO A 75 11.03 -13.48 -7.58
C PRO A 75 12.11 -12.43 -7.81
N VAL A 76 12.10 -11.40 -6.96
CA VAL A 76 13.06 -10.30 -6.98
C VAL A 76 13.90 -10.31 -5.71
N THR A 77 15.03 -9.64 -5.74
CA THR A 77 15.81 -9.37 -4.54
C THR A 77 15.42 -8.00 -4.00
N LEU A 78 14.87 -7.97 -2.80
CA LEU A 78 14.50 -6.71 -2.15
C LEU A 78 15.68 -6.13 -1.36
N THR A 79 15.91 -4.83 -1.54
CA THR A 79 16.86 -4.05 -0.75
C THR A 79 16.22 -3.63 0.57
N ARG A 80 16.93 -3.76 1.67
CA ARG A 80 16.50 -3.30 3.01
C ARG A 80 17.57 -2.45 3.63
N LEU A 81 17.18 -1.50 4.48
CA LEU A 81 18.14 -0.74 5.26
C LEU A 81 18.90 -1.68 6.21
N PRO A 82 20.23 -1.47 6.36
CA PRO A 82 21.01 -2.26 7.31
C PRO A 82 20.53 -1.97 8.73
N VAL A 83 20.33 -3.02 9.51
CA VAL A 83 20.05 -2.89 10.94
C VAL A 83 21.35 -2.51 11.66
N ALA A 84 21.34 -1.37 12.34
CA ALA A 84 22.45 -0.88 13.14
C ALA A 84 21.96 -0.54 14.56
N PRO A 85 22.84 -0.53 15.56
CA PRO A 85 22.49 -0.02 16.88
C PRO A 85 22.02 1.43 16.80
N LEU A 86 21.00 1.79 17.59
CA LEU A 86 20.49 3.15 17.67
C LEU A 86 21.61 4.10 18.10
N SER A 87 21.70 5.26 17.46
CA SER A 87 22.57 6.35 17.92
C SER A 87 22.12 6.84 19.30
N ALA A 88 23.02 7.51 20.02
CA ALA A 88 22.67 8.11 21.32
C ALA A 88 21.54 9.12 21.20
N VAL A 89 21.42 9.82 20.07
CA VAL A 89 20.30 10.73 19.77
C VAL A 89 19.01 9.96 19.58
N ALA A 90 19.01 8.87 18.84
CA ALA A 90 17.82 8.01 18.63
C ALA A 90 17.38 7.33 19.94
N LEU A 91 18.32 6.93 20.82
CA LEU A 91 18.01 6.40 22.15
C LEU A 91 17.33 7.45 23.05
N LEU A 92 17.76 8.71 23.00
CA LEU A 92 17.06 9.80 23.65
C LEU A 92 15.67 9.99 23.04
N GLY A 93 15.57 9.97 21.70
CA GLY A 93 14.29 10.06 20.98
C GLY A 93 13.29 8.98 21.38
N LYS A 94 13.77 7.75 21.60
CA LYS A 94 12.96 6.65 22.13
C LYS A 94 12.40 6.95 23.49
N GLN A 95 13.22 7.47 24.42
CA GLN A 95 12.74 7.87 25.75
C GLN A 95 11.67 8.96 25.66
N LEU A 96 11.90 9.98 24.82
CA LEU A 96 10.95 11.07 24.58
C LEU A 96 9.63 10.58 23.98
N PHE A 97 9.68 9.64 23.03
CA PHE A 97 8.49 9.07 22.37
C PHE A 97 7.54 8.37 23.33
N PHE A 98 8.08 7.78 24.40
CA PHE A 98 7.30 7.08 25.42
C PHE A 98 7.06 7.91 26.69
N ASP A 99 7.54 9.16 26.79
CA ASP A 99 7.40 9.97 28.00
C ASP A 99 6.06 10.71 28.07
N PRO A 100 5.12 10.29 28.95
CA PRO A 100 3.84 10.98 29.10
C PRO A 100 3.98 12.36 29.78
N LYS A 101 5.09 12.63 30.48
CA LYS A 101 5.34 13.91 31.16
C LYS A 101 5.48 15.07 30.15
N LEU A 102 5.75 14.79 28.91
CA LEU A 102 5.80 15.81 27.85
C LEU A 102 4.44 16.42 27.55
N SER A 103 3.32 15.74 27.83
CA SER A 103 1.98 16.32 27.67
C SER A 103 1.58 17.22 28.85
N ALA A 104 0.64 18.13 28.63
CA ALA A 104 0.09 18.98 29.70
C ALA A 104 -0.66 18.16 30.77
N SER A 105 -1.31 17.08 30.36
CA SER A 105 -1.97 16.15 31.28
C SER A 105 -1.01 15.30 32.10
N GLY A 106 0.24 15.11 31.62
CA GLY A 106 1.21 14.17 32.18
C GLY A 106 0.82 12.68 31.95
N GLN A 107 -0.17 12.41 31.09
CA GLN A 107 -0.73 11.06 30.87
C GLN A 107 -0.61 10.57 29.41
N GLN A 108 -0.19 11.44 28.48
CA GLN A 108 -0.17 11.15 27.05
C GLN A 108 1.24 11.33 26.48
N SER A 109 1.75 10.31 25.83
CA SER A 109 2.99 10.32 25.04
C SER A 109 2.68 10.13 23.55
N CYS A 110 3.69 10.19 22.68
CA CYS A 110 3.51 9.85 21.26
C CYS A 110 2.96 8.42 21.11
N ALA A 111 3.47 7.47 21.91
CA ALA A 111 3.03 6.07 21.91
C ALA A 111 1.57 5.88 22.34
N SER A 112 0.95 6.85 23.01
CA SER A 112 -0.46 6.79 23.42
C SER A 112 -1.41 6.81 22.23
N CYS A 113 -1.03 7.53 21.15
CA CYS A 113 -1.81 7.64 19.91
C CYS A 113 -1.17 6.84 18.76
N HIS A 114 0.15 6.61 18.83
CA HIS A 114 0.93 5.85 17.85
C HIS A 114 1.50 4.58 18.49
N SER A 115 0.62 3.58 18.69
CA SER A 115 0.94 2.35 19.41
C SER A 115 1.87 1.43 18.61
N PRO A 116 3.03 1.03 19.17
CA PRO A 116 3.89 0.03 18.51
C PRO A 116 3.17 -1.30 18.23
N ALA A 117 2.24 -1.71 19.10
CA ALA A 117 1.45 -2.93 18.92
C ALA A 117 0.45 -2.84 17.75
N HIS A 118 0.20 -1.63 17.22
CA HIS A 118 -0.72 -1.36 16.11
C HIS A 118 0.02 -0.67 14.95
N ALA A 119 1.26 -1.11 14.68
CA ALA A 119 2.09 -0.55 13.62
C ALA A 119 2.22 0.99 13.71
N TYR A 120 2.45 1.50 14.92
CA TYR A 120 2.51 2.93 15.22
C TYR A 120 1.32 3.75 14.70
N GLY A 121 0.18 3.11 14.57
CA GLY A 121 -1.14 3.69 14.31
C GLY A 121 -1.99 3.76 15.58
N PRO A 122 -3.29 4.09 15.46
CA PRO A 122 -4.21 4.23 16.58
C PRO A 122 -4.36 2.90 17.36
N PRO A 123 -4.37 2.97 18.70
CA PRO A 123 -4.43 1.79 19.57
C PRO A 123 -5.83 1.17 19.68
N ASN A 124 -6.84 1.80 19.14
CA ASN A 124 -8.26 1.45 19.28
C ASN A 124 -9.09 1.94 18.07
N ASP A 125 -10.40 1.78 18.15
CA ASP A 125 -11.39 2.08 17.12
C ASP A 125 -12.01 3.49 17.25
N LEU A 126 -11.47 4.38 18.08
CA LEU A 126 -11.99 5.74 18.18
C LEU A 126 -11.80 6.50 16.86
N ASP A 127 -12.82 7.21 16.42
CA ASP A 127 -12.81 8.06 15.21
C ASP A 127 -11.65 9.08 15.22
N ALA A 128 -11.34 9.60 16.41
CA ALA A 128 -10.13 10.34 16.71
C ALA A 128 -9.76 10.14 18.19
N GLN A 129 -8.47 10.15 18.51
CA GLN A 129 -7.99 9.91 19.87
C GLN A 129 -8.40 11.04 20.81
N LEU A 130 -8.54 10.71 22.11
CA LEU A 130 -8.80 11.71 23.13
C LEU A 130 -7.48 12.29 23.65
N GLY A 131 -7.48 13.58 23.96
CA GLY A 131 -6.33 14.31 24.50
C GLY A 131 -6.74 15.55 25.27
N GLY A 132 -5.90 16.57 25.21
CA GLY A 132 -6.06 17.80 26.00
C GLY A 132 -5.61 17.64 27.44
N THR A 133 -5.74 18.70 28.25
CA THR A 133 -5.31 18.71 29.64
C THR A 133 -6.06 17.73 30.54
N SER A 134 -7.30 17.42 30.19
CA SER A 134 -8.18 16.50 30.93
C SER A 134 -8.27 15.10 30.27
N MET A 135 -7.62 14.86 29.14
CA MET A 135 -7.76 13.66 28.33
C MET A 135 -9.20 13.38 27.86
N ALA A 136 -10.02 14.42 27.75
CA ALA A 136 -11.45 14.32 27.37
C ALA A 136 -11.78 15.04 26.05
N LEU A 137 -10.82 15.73 25.45
CA LEU A 137 -11.04 16.43 24.19
C LEU A 137 -10.77 15.49 23.04
N GLN A 138 -11.72 15.39 22.11
CA GLN A 138 -11.56 14.58 20.92
C GLN A 138 -10.65 15.29 19.91
N GLY A 139 -9.67 14.56 19.38
CA GLY A 139 -8.82 15.02 18.28
C GLY A 139 -9.61 15.27 16.99
N TYR A 140 -8.95 15.83 16.01
CA TYR A 140 -9.60 16.24 14.76
C TYR A 140 -9.63 15.13 13.71
N ARG A 141 -8.64 14.26 13.71
CA ARG A 141 -8.47 13.18 12.75
C ARG A 141 -7.88 11.96 13.46
N PRO A 142 -8.14 10.72 12.97
CA PRO A 142 -7.41 9.56 13.46
C PRO A 142 -5.91 9.70 13.15
N PRO A 143 -5.01 9.29 14.07
CA PRO A 143 -3.57 9.36 13.83
C PRO A 143 -3.19 8.44 12.67
N PRO A 144 -2.42 8.92 11.68
CA PRO A 144 -1.84 8.06 10.66
C PRO A 144 -0.78 7.15 11.29
N SER A 145 -0.42 6.05 10.60
CA SER A 145 0.73 5.26 11.00
C SER A 145 2.02 6.07 10.86
N LEU A 146 2.97 5.89 11.79
CA LEU A 146 4.32 6.44 11.67
C LEU A 146 5.30 5.47 10.98
N MET A 147 4.80 4.32 10.49
CA MET A 147 5.62 3.36 9.76
C MET A 147 6.10 3.94 8.43
N TYR A 148 7.35 3.67 8.09
CA TYR A 148 7.95 3.96 6.77
C TYR A 148 8.08 5.44 6.39
N LEU A 149 7.82 6.37 7.29
CA LEU A 149 7.80 7.81 6.99
C LEU A 149 9.17 8.38 6.58
N TYR A 150 10.27 7.65 6.79
CA TYR A 150 11.58 8.06 6.29
C TYR A 150 11.64 8.11 4.75
N ARG A 151 10.70 7.44 4.05
CA ARG A 151 10.57 7.46 2.59
C ARG A 151 9.63 8.55 2.08
N GLN A 152 8.88 9.20 2.97
CA GLN A 152 7.93 10.23 2.56
C GLN A 152 8.67 11.40 1.91
N PRO A 153 8.38 11.76 0.64
CA PRO A 153 8.99 12.93 0.02
C PRO A 153 8.47 14.22 0.66
N ASN A 154 9.21 15.31 0.53
CA ASN A 154 8.74 16.63 0.91
C ASN A 154 7.53 17.02 0.07
N PHE A 155 6.66 17.87 0.63
CA PHE A 155 5.49 18.34 -0.11
C PHE A 155 5.89 19.18 -1.33
N MET A 156 5.23 18.90 -2.44
CA MET A 156 5.38 19.69 -3.67
C MET A 156 4.09 19.65 -4.50
N ILE A 157 3.92 20.63 -5.36
CA ILE A 157 2.98 20.56 -6.48
C ILE A 157 3.82 20.15 -7.70
N GLY A 158 3.62 18.95 -8.19
CA GLY A 158 4.40 18.36 -9.28
C GLY A 158 3.53 17.78 -10.38
N PRO A 159 4.12 17.37 -11.51
CA PRO A 159 3.39 16.68 -12.56
C PRO A 159 2.84 15.37 -12.01
N ASP A 160 1.61 15.04 -12.41
CA ASP A 160 1.06 13.72 -12.20
C ASP A 160 1.91 12.69 -12.93
N GLN A 161 2.38 11.68 -12.18
CA GLN A 161 3.29 10.65 -12.70
C GLN A 161 2.54 9.40 -13.15
N GLY A 162 1.21 9.35 -12.91
CA GLY A 162 0.40 8.18 -13.19
C GLY A 162 0.88 6.94 -12.40
N GLU A 163 0.64 5.77 -12.94
CA GLU A 163 0.96 4.46 -12.33
C GLU A 163 2.47 4.10 -12.31
N ASN A 164 3.37 5.06 -12.53
CA ASN A 164 4.80 4.80 -12.61
C ASN A 164 5.46 4.99 -11.24
N ASP A 165 5.96 3.90 -10.68
CA ASP A 165 6.74 3.84 -9.42
C ASP A 165 8.07 4.65 -9.46
N ASP A 166 8.53 4.98 -10.65
CA ASP A 166 9.76 5.74 -10.86
C ASP A 166 9.44 7.24 -10.88
N ALA A 167 9.45 7.87 -9.70
CA ALA A 167 9.50 9.32 -9.65
C ALA A 167 10.65 9.81 -10.55
N PRO A 168 10.36 10.55 -11.65
CA PRO A 168 11.44 11.00 -12.50
C PRO A 168 12.40 11.84 -11.67
N SER A 169 13.68 11.51 -11.74
CA SER A 169 14.71 12.32 -11.10
C SER A 169 14.62 13.76 -11.60
N VAL A 170 15.07 14.71 -10.79
CA VAL A 170 15.13 16.14 -11.19
C VAL A 170 15.83 16.28 -12.56
N ALA A 171 16.80 15.40 -12.86
CA ALA A 171 17.48 15.35 -14.15
C ALA A 171 16.56 14.88 -15.29
N GLN A 172 15.67 13.91 -15.03
CA GLN A 172 14.67 13.43 -16.02
C GLN A 172 13.59 14.49 -16.26
N LEU A 173 13.12 15.16 -15.20
CA LEU A 173 12.20 16.31 -15.32
C LEU A 173 12.83 17.46 -16.11
N ALA A 174 14.09 17.77 -15.87
CA ALA A 174 14.83 18.77 -16.63
C ALA A 174 15.06 18.34 -18.10
N ALA A 175 15.35 17.05 -18.34
CA ALA A 175 15.49 16.49 -19.68
C ALA A 175 14.18 16.46 -20.47
N SER A 176 13.07 16.11 -19.81
CA SER A 176 11.74 16.09 -20.43
C SER A 176 11.27 17.52 -20.79
N SER A 177 11.48 18.50 -19.92
CA SER A 177 11.18 19.92 -20.21
C SER A 177 12.06 20.46 -21.34
N ALA A 178 13.35 20.13 -21.37
CA ALA A 178 14.25 20.49 -22.46
C ALA A 178 13.89 19.78 -23.78
N GLY A 179 13.45 18.52 -23.72
CA GLY A 179 12.97 17.74 -24.86
C GLY A 179 11.69 18.32 -25.48
N VAL A 180 10.73 18.74 -24.63
CA VAL A 180 9.48 19.39 -25.07
C VAL A 180 9.77 20.71 -25.77
N VAL A 181 10.67 21.53 -25.24
CA VAL A 181 11.08 22.80 -25.88
C VAL A 181 11.78 22.55 -27.23
N LYS A 182 12.53 21.47 -27.36
CA LYS A 182 13.22 21.13 -28.63
C LYS A 182 12.26 20.53 -29.66
N ALA A 183 11.28 19.71 -29.23
CA ALA A 183 10.25 19.14 -30.11
C ALA A 183 9.29 20.21 -30.63
N GLN A 184 8.92 21.19 -29.82
CA GLN A 184 8.10 22.32 -30.24
C GLN A 184 8.74 23.15 -31.38
N LYS A 185 10.07 23.24 -31.46
CA LYS A 185 10.78 23.97 -32.51
C LYS A 185 10.87 23.23 -33.84
N THR A 186 10.64 21.92 -33.86
CA THR A 186 10.90 21.08 -35.05
C THR A 186 9.65 20.52 -35.72
N ALA A 187 8.48 20.49 -35.08
CA ALA A 187 7.35 19.68 -35.56
C ALA A 187 6.08 20.46 -35.74
N GLY A 188 5.80 21.57 -35.99
CA GLY A 188 4.47 22.14 -36.34
C GLY A 188 3.22 21.43 -35.78
N ALA A 189 3.41 20.53 -34.82
CA ALA A 189 2.38 19.78 -34.10
C ALA A 189 1.92 20.59 -32.87
N ALA A 190 0.64 20.48 -32.56
CA ALA A 190 0.12 21.05 -31.31
C ALA A 190 0.98 20.56 -30.15
N PRO A 191 1.38 21.43 -29.19
CA PRO A 191 2.14 21.01 -28.03
C PRO A 191 1.35 19.93 -27.29
N PRO A 192 2.03 18.87 -26.77
CA PRO A 192 1.37 17.93 -25.88
C PRO A 192 0.72 18.72 -24.73
N ALA A 193 -0.45 18.29 -24.28
CA ALA A 193 -1.11 18.91 -23.13
C ALA A 193 -0.10 19.02 -21.98
N ALA A 194 -0.04 20.18 -21.33
CA ALA A 194 0.80 20.32 -20.15
C ALA A 194 0.40 19.27 -19.12
N PRO A 195 1.36 18.59 -18.47
CA PRO A 195 1.02 17.59 -17.46
C PRO A 195 0.16 18.21 -16.37
N GLN A 196 -0.84 17.47 -15.90
CA GLN A 196 -1.64 17.87 -14.75
C GLN A 196 -0.72 18.02 -13.55
N MET A 197 -0.83 19.15 -12.83
CA MET A 197 -0.06 19.40 -11.62
C MET A 197 -0.88 18.97 -10.42
N VAL A 198 -0.32 18.07 -9.59
CA VAL A 198 -0.98 17.50 -8.42
C VAL A 198 -0.14 17.68 -7.16
N PRO A 199 -0.77 17.80 -5.96
CA PRO A 199 -0.04 17.81 -4.70
C PRO A 199 0.55 16.40 -4.45
N GLN A 200 1.77 16.38 -3.90
CA GLN A 200 2.54 15.15 -3.61
C GLN A 200 3.35 15.33 -2.34
N GLY A 201 3.59 14.24 -1.59
CA GLY A 201 4.49 14.23 -0.43
C GLY A 201 3.98 15.00 0.78
N GLY A 202 4.89 15.33 1.69
CA GLY A 202 4.58 15.94 2.98
C GLY A 202 4.03 14.96 4.00
N LEU A 203 3.88 15.42 5.25
CA LEU A 203 3.41 14.64 6.38
C LEU A 203 2.06 15.16 6.89
N PHE A 204 1.39 14.38 7.73
CA PHE A 204 -0.03 14.48 8.05
C PHE A 204 -0.93 14.11 6.86
N TRP A 205 -2.25 14.10 7.09
CA TRP A 205 -3.25 13.85 6.05
C TRP A 205 -3.30 14.92 4.94
N ASP A 206 -2.72 16.10 5.20
CA ASP A 206 -2.80 17.29 4.35
C ASP A 206 -1.43 17.81 3.89
N GLY A 207 -0.33 17.12 4.24
CA GLY A 207 1.01 17.44 3.78
C GLY A 207 1.57 18.77 4.29
N ARG A 208 1.06 19.30 5.40
CA ARG A 208 1.39 20.65 5.88
C ARG A 208 2.80 20.82 6.46
N VAL A 209 3.58 19.74 6.60
CA VAL A 209 4.99 19.76 7.02
C VAL A 209 5.80 18.73 6.26
N ASP A 210 7.12 18.96 6.15
CA ASP A 210 8.01 18.20 5.28
C ASP A 210 8.91 17.21 6.02
N THR A 211 9.16 17.43 7.31
CA THR A 211 10.11 16.61 8.06
C THR A 211 9.48 15.99 9.29
N LEU A 212 9.98 14.83 9.70
CA LEU A 212 9.56 14.16 10.94
C LEU A 212 9.79 15.02 12.18
N GLN A 213 10.84 15.86 12.19
CA GLN A 213 11.11 16.82 13.23
C GLN A 213 9.99 17.88 13.32
N GLN A 214 9.58 18.45 12.19
CA GLN A 214 8.47 19.41 12.14
C GLN A 214 7.14 18.74 12.51
N GLN A 215 6.93 17.50 12.05
CA GLN A 215 5.72 16.74 12.36
C GLN A 215 5.55 16.56 13.89
N ALA A 216 6.63 16.21 14.59
CA ALA A 216 6.60 15.96 16.03
C ALA A 216 6.26 17.22 16.87
N PHE A 217 6.47 18.43 16.33
CA PHE A 217 6.03 19.68 16.98
C PHE A 217 4.52 19.84 17.05
N GLY A 218 3.80 19.40 16.02
CA GLY A 218 2.36 19.60 15.90
C GLY A 218 1.58 19.18 17.14
N PRO A 219 1.68 17.91 17.56
CA PRO A 219 0.96 17.38 18.73
C PRO A 219 1.29 18.08 20.06
N LEU A 220 2.53 18.57 20.23
CA LEU A 220 2.97 19.15 21.50
C LEU A 220 2.09 20.30 21.98
N LEU A 221 1.72 21.20 21.07
CA LEU A 221 0.96 22.41 21.38
C LEU A 221 -0.51 22.30 20.99
N ASN A 222 -0.91 21.25 20.29
CA ASN A 222 -2.29 21.06 19.86
C ASN A 222 -3.20 20.89 21.11
N PRO A 223 -4.21 21.76 21.29
CA PRO A 223 -5.05 21.76 22.51
C PRO A 223 -5.87 20.50 22.71
N VAL A 224 -6.15 19.74 21.65
CA VAL A 224 -6.88 18.46 21.71
C VAL A 224 -5.96 17.23 21.71
N GLU A 225 -4.64 17.45 21.70
CA GLU A 225 -3.62 16.41 21.78
C GLU A 225 -2.79 16.59 23.06
N MET A 226 -1.49 16.91 22.99
CA MET A 226 -0.61 17.06 24.17
C MET A 226 -0.81 18.37 24.93
N ALA A 227 -1.44 19.36 24.36
CA ALA A 227 -2.01 20.57 24.96
C ALA A 227 -1.05 21.43 25.84
N ASN A 228 0.27 21.42 25.55
CA ASN A 228 1.16 22.35 26.23
C ASN A 228 0.85 23.79 25.82
N THR A 229 0.98 24.72 26.77
CA THR A 229 0.62 26.13 26.56
C THR A 229 1.67 26.89 25.75
N SER A 230 2.92 26.45 25.76
CA SER A 230 4.03 27.10 25.05
C SER A 230 5.24 26.16 24.88
N ILE A 231 6.14 26.54 23.97
CA ILE A 231 7.47 25.92 23.82
C ILE A 231 8.26 26.01 25.15
N ASP A 232 8.16 27.12 25.87
CA ASP A 232 8.85 27.31 27.15
C ASP A 232 8.43 26.27 28.18
N THR A 233 7.13 25.94 28.23
CA THR A 233 6.62 24.89 29.12
C THR A 233 7.19 23.52 28.75
N VAL A 234 7.32 23.19 27.47
CA VAL A 234 7.92 21.92 27.01
C VAL A 234 9.42 21.90 27.34
N ALA A 235 10.16 22.98 27.07
CA ALA A 235 11.59 23.08 27.38
C ALA A 235 11.86 22.91 28.88
N GLN A 236 11.03 23.51 29.75
CA GLN A 236 11.15 23.35 31.19
C GLN A 236 10.90 21.90 31.64
N LYS A 237 9.97 21.19 31.01
CA LYS A 237 9.75 19.75 31.28
C LYS A 237 10.99 18.93 30.90
N LEU A 238 11.58 19.21 29.74
CA LEU A 238 12.81 18.54 29.25
C LEU A 238 14.00 18.79 30.17
N GLU A 239 14.18 20.01 30.67
CA GLU A 239 15.24 20.39 31.60
C GLU A 239 15.13 19.65 32.94
N ASN A 240 13.89 19.40 33.41
CA ASN A 240 13.61 18.69 34.63
C ASN A 240 13.43 17.16 34.47
N ALA A 241 13.57 16.64 33.25
CA ALA A 241 13.37 15.22 32.97
C ALA A 241 14.57 14.38 33.49
N PRO A 242 14.36 13.09 33.78
CA PRO A 242 15.45 12.21 34.23
C PRO A 242 16.59 12.09 33.22
N TYR A 243 16.29 12.31 31.94
CA TYR A 243 17.25 12.24 30.81
C TYR A 243 17.85 13.61 30.45
N SER A 244 17.64 14.68 31.23
CA SER A 244 18.16 16.04 30.96
C SER A 244 19.68 16.07 30.77
N LYS A 245 20.43 15.24 31.50
CA LYS A 245 21.89 15.11 31.32
C LYS A 245 22.27 14.63 29.93
N GLN A 246 21.45 13.82 29.28
CA GLN A 246 21.72 13.37 27.92
C GLN A 246 21.64 14.54 26.92
N PHE A 247 20.73 15.52 27.15
CA PHE A 247 20.70 16.73 26.33
C PHE A 247 21.99 17.51 26.38
N THR A 248 22.54 17.73 27.57
CA THR A 248 23.81 18.47 27.73
C THR A 248 25.00 17.71 27.13
N GLN A 249 24.98 16.39 27.18
CA GLN A 249 26.02 15.53 26.56
C GLN A 249 25.96 15.54 25.04
N LEU A 250 24.75 15.52 24.46
CA LEU A 250 24.54 15.41 23.02
C LEU A 250 24.56 16.75 22.30
N PHE A 251 23.99 17.78 22.90
CA PHE A 251 23.74 19.08 22.27
C PHE A 251 24.51 20.24 22.93
N GLY A 252 25.34 19.93 23.93
CA GLY A 252 26.21 20.87 24.58
C GLY A 252 25.66 21.45 25.90
N PRO A 253 26.56 21.98 26.78
CA PRO A 253 26.24 22.34 28.16
C PRO A 253 25.25 23.49 28.28
N ARG A 254 25.02 24.27 27.23
CA ARG A 254 24.12 25.41 27.20
C ARG A 254 22.79 25.15 26.51
N ILE A 255 22.48 23.91 26.20
CA ILE A 255 21.26 23.57 25.44
C ILE A 255 19.99 24.17 26.06
N PHE A 256 19.84 24.13 27.36
CA PHE A 256 18.66 24.63 28.06
C PHE A 256 18.59 26.17 28.19
N SER A 257 19.65 26.91 27.79
CA SER A 257 19.60 28.36 27.71
C SER A 257 18.80 28.91 26.54
N ASP A 258 18.57 28.09 25.51
CA ASP A 258 17.72 28.39 24.36
C ASP A 258 16.56 27.36 24.33
N LYS A 259 15.38 27.80 24.70
CA LYS A 259 14.21 26.97 24.83
C LYS A 259 13.68 26.45 23.48
N GLN A 260 13.76 27.29 22.45
CA GLN A 260 13.37 26.90 21.11
C GLN A 260 14.31 25.82 20.57
N LEU A 261 15.62 26.00 20.73
CA LEU A 261 16.60 24.99 20.36
C LEU A 261 16.43 23.70 21.17
N THR A 262 16.18 23.79 22.49
CA THR A 262 15.94 22.63 23.34
C THR A 262 14.80 21.74 22.78
N VAL A 263 13.68 22.35 22.46
CA VAL A 263 12.52 21.59 21.93
C VAL A 263 12.79 21.11 20.51
N SER A 264 13.48 21.91 19.70
CA SER A 264 13.88 21.52 18.35
C SER A 264 14.74 20.25 18.34
N GLU A 265 15.74 20.18 19.24
CA GLU A 265 16.61 19.00 19.38
C GLU A 265 15.87 17.79 19.96
N ALA A 266 14.90 18.01 20.84
CA ALA A 266 14.01 16.94 21.30
C ALA A 266 13.20 16.34 20.15
N MET A 267 12.62 17.16 19.27
CA MET A 267 11.88 16.71 18.09
C MET A 267 12.80 16.06 17.07
N PHE A 268 14.02 16.57 16.90
CA PHE A 268 15.04 15.91 16.09
C PHE A 268 15.37 14.52 16.63
N ALA A 269 15.54 14.37 17.94
CA ALA A 269 15.80 13.07 18.55
C ALA A 269 14.64 12.08 18.31
N ILE A 270 13.38 12.51 18.43
CA ILE A 270 12.21 11.69 18.07
C ILE A 270 12.21 11.30 16.60
N ALA A 271 12.56 12.22 15.71
CA ALA A 271 12.69 11.93 14.27
C ALA A 271 13.79 10.89 14.03
N ARG A 272 14.96 11.01 14.68
CA ARG A 272 16.04 10.02 14.58
C ARG A 272 15.62 8.64 15.07
N TYR A 273 14.84 8.56 16.15
CA TYR A 273 14.27 7.30 16.62
C TYR A 273 13.40 6.64 15.54
N GLN A 274 12.52 7.39 14.89
CA GLN A 274 11.66 6.86 13.82
C GLN A 274 12.44 6.40 12.58
N VAL A 275 13.57 7.03 12.29
CA VAL A 275 14.41 6.67 11.13
C VAL A 275 15.32 5.48 11.42
N GLU A 276 15.85 5.38 12.66
CA GLU A 276 16.88 4.41 12.99
C GLU A 276 16.33 3.10 13.58
N ASP A 277 15.19 3.15 14.28
CA ASP A 277 14.64 1.93 14.89
C ASP A 277 13.95 1.05 13.83
N PRO A 278 14.43 -0.19 13.61
CA PRO A 278 13.87 -1.08 12.59
C PRO A 278 12.38 -1.36 12.75
N SER A 279 11.82 -1.15 13.94
CA SER A 279 10.39 -1.37 14.19
C SER A 279 9.48 -0.44 13.39
N PHE A 280 9.99 0.70 12.88
CA PHE A 280 9.24 1.59 11.99
C PHE A 280 9.31 1.20 10.52
N HIS A 281 10.17 0.25 10.12
CA HIS A 281 10.36 -0.14 8.72
C HIS A 281 10.89 -1.57 8.55
N PRO A 282 10.19 -2.58 9.08
CA PRO A 282 10.68 -3.95 9.12
C PRO A 282 10.76 -4.63 7.74
N TYR A 283 9.88 -4.30 6.78
CA TYR A 283 9.84 -4.89 5.45
C TYR A 283 9.88 -6.43 5.47
N ASN A 284 9.07 -7.04 6.30
CA ASN A 284 9.02 -8.49 6.52
C ASN A 284 7.61 -9.07 6.37
N SER A 285 6.73 -8.36 5.68
CA SER A 285 5.37 -8.82 5.44
C SER A 285 5.35 -10.13 4.62
N LYS A 286 4.22 -10.85 4.67
CA LYS A 286 4.04 -12.03 3.81
C LYS A 286 4.22 -11.68 2.33
N TYR A 287 3.74 -10.51 1.90
CA TYR A 287 3.90 -10.06 0.52
C TYR A 287 5.37 -9.79 0.15
N ASP A 288 6.17 -9.20 1.05
CA ASP A 288 7.60 -9.02 0.81
C ASP A 288 8.31 -10.37 0.64
N ARG A 289 8.00 -11.36 1.47
CA ARG A 289 8.55 -12.71 1.34
C ARG A 289 8.07 -13.41 0.06
N TRP A 290 6.84 -13.16 -0.37
CA TRP A 290 6.33 -13.67 -1.65
C TRP A 290 7.07 -13.02 -2.83
N LEU A 291 7.31 -11.71 -2.81
CA LEU A 291 8.11 -11.02 -3.83
C LEU A 291 9.50 -11.64 -3.96
N GLU A 292 10.11 -12.07 -2.87
CA GLU A 292 11.42 -12.75 -2.84
C GLU A 292 11.34 -14.26 -3.16
N GLY A 293 10.16 -14.80 -3.44
CA GLY A 293 9.97 -16.24 -3.69
C GLY A 293 10.12 -17.13 -2.44
N LYS A 294 10.10 -16.54 -1.24
CA LYS A 294 10.28 -17.23 0.05
C LYS A 294 8.98 -17.70 0.68
N GLU A 295 7.85 -17.20 0.19
CA GLU A 295 6.51 -17.50 0.70
C GLU A 295 5.55 -17.73 -0.46
N ARG A 296 4.37 -18.30 -0.17
CA ARG A 296 3.29 -18.50 -1.15
C ARG A 296 2.04 -17.76 -0.70
N LEU A 297 1.33 -17.17 -1.65
CA LEU A 297 0.00 -16.64 -1.42
C LEU A 297 -1.04 -17.77 -1.48
N SER A 298 -2.04 -17.70 -0.62
CA SER A 298 -3.25 -18.52 -0.79
C SER A 298 -3.99 -18.13 -2.08
N GLN A 299 -4.90 -18.99 -2.55
CA GLN A 299 -5.68 -18.69 -3.76
C GLN A 299 -6.54 -17.42 -3.61
N ALA A 300 -7.05 -17.13 -2.41
CA ALA A 300 -7.79 -15.89 -2.14
C ALA A 300 -6.88 -14.67 -2.21
N GLU A 301 -5.71 -14.71 -1.56
CA GLU A 301 -4.72 -13.64 -1.59
C GLU A 301 -4.19 -13.36 -3.01
N LEU A 302 -3.95 -14.42 -3.79
CA LEU A 302 -3.48 -14.29 -5.16
C LEU A 302 -4.54 -13.67 -6.09
N ARG A 303 -5.82 -14.13 -5.97
CA ARG A 303 -6.91 -13.46 -6.69
C ARG A 303 -7.06 -12.01 -6.27
N GLY A 304 -6.92 -11.73 -4.97
CA GLY A 304 -6.93 -10.38 -4.42
C GLY A 304 -5.83 -9.50 -5.01
N LEU A 305 -4.60 -10.02 -5.13
CA LEU A 305 -3.49 -9.32 -5.79
C LEU A 305 -3.80 -9.00 -7.25
N HIS A 306 -4.35 -9.95 -8.00
CA HIS A 306 -4.72 -9.73 -9.40
C HIS A 306 -5.80 -8.65 -9.52
N LEU A 307 -6.85 -8.70 -8.69
CA LEU A 307 -7.92 -7.71 -8.66
C LEU A 307 -7.42 -6.32 -8.23
N PHE A 308 -6.50 -6.28 -7.28
CA PHE A 308 -5.86 -5.06 -6.80
C PHE A 308 -5.13 -4.31 -7.92
N ASN A 309 -4.50 -5.09 -8.84
CA ASN A 309 -3.74 -4.58 -9.98
C ASN A 309 -4.57 -4.46 -11.28
N ASP A 310 -5.83 -4.85 -11.30
CA ASP A 310 -6.66 -4.80 -12.52
C ASP A 310 -7.27 -3.40 -12.70
N PRO A 311 -6.80 -2.62 -13.70
CA PRO A 311 -7.26 -1.25 -13.93
C PRO A 311 -8.74 -1.17 -14.37
N ASN A 312 -9.35 -2.27 -14.79
CA ASN A 312 -10.75 -2.33 -15.20
C ASN A 312 -11.68 -2.80 -14.08
N LYS A 313 -11.14 -3.16 -12.92
CA LYS A 313 -11.86 -3.69 -11.76
C LYS A 313 -11.68 -2.82 -10.54
N ALA A 314 -10.80 -3.22 -9.62
CA ALA A 314 -10.57 -2.52 -8.36
C ALA A 314 -9.61 -1.33 -8.52
N ASN A 315 -8.64 -1.43 -9.44
CA ASN A 315 -7.62 -0.42 -9.74
C ASN A 315 -6.92 0.18 -8.49
N CYS A 316 -6.78 -0.61 -7.42
CA CYS A 316 -6.14 -0.10 -6.20
C CYS A 316 -4.69 0.32 -6.46
N ALA A 317 -4.00 -0.40 -7.38
CA ALA A 317 -2.62 -0.13 -7.74
C ALA A 317 -2.43 1.19 -8.50
N GLY A 318 -3.49 1.83 -8.99
CA GLY A 318 -3.42 3.16 -9.59
C GLY A 318 -2.94 4.24 -8.63
N CYS A 319 -3.29 4.11 -7.33
CA CYS A 319 -2.84 5.00 -6.25
C CYS A 319 -1.95 4.27 -5.23
N HIS A 320 -2.15 2.96 -5.02
CA HIS A 320 -1.43 2.16 -4.05
C HIS A 320 -0.43 1.22 -4.74
N LEU A 321 0.65 1.78 -5.26
CA LEU A 321 1.67 1.11 -6.08
C LEU A 321 2.19 -0.17 -5.43
N SER A 322 2.04 -1.31 -6.12
CA SER A 322 2.30 -2.65 -5.56
C SER A 322 3.62 -3.26 -5.99
N LYS A 323 4.34 -2.64 -6.94
CA LYS A 323 5.62 -3.13 -7.47
C LYS A 323 6.80 -2.54 -6.69
N PRO A 324 7.91 -3.28 -6.54
CA PRO A 324 9.16 -2.70 -6.04
C PRO A 324 9.62 -1.53 -6.92
N GLY A 325 10.16 -0.48 -6.30
CA GLY A 325 10.77 0.63 -7.03
C GLY A 325 12.06 0.22 -7.77
N SER A 326 12.55 1.09 -8.64
CA SER A 326 13.82 0.91 -9.35
C SER A 326 15.04 0.84 -8.42
N ASP A 327 14.91 1.35 -7.19
CA ASP A 327 15.90 1.25 -6.12
C ASP A 327 15.94 -0.14 -5.45
N GLY A 328 15.04 -1.05 -5.85
CA GLY A 328 14.89 -2.38 -5.28
C GLY A 328 14.27 -2.40 -3.88
N LEU A 329 13.84 -1.27 -3.34
CA LEU A 329 13.13 -1.22 -2.07
C LEU A 329 11.73 -1.83 -2.20
N PRO A 330 11.21 -2.46 -1.14
CA PRO A 330 9.85 -3.00 -1.14
C PRO A 330 8.81 -1.92 -1.48
N PRO A 331 7.70 -2.29 -2.15
CA PRO A 331 6.67 -1.34 -2.52
C PRO A 331 6.02 -0.69 -1.29
N MET A 332 5.71 0.59 -1.41
CA MET A 332 5.11 1.37 -0.32
C MET A 332 3.59 1.36 -0.33
N PHE A 333 2.97 0.88 -1.39
CA PHE A 333 1.51 0.90 -1.54
C PHE A 333 0.92 2.31 -1.35
N THR A 334 1.58 3.29 -1.94
CA THR A 334 1.17 4.69 -2.05
C THR A 334 1.95 5.32 -3.21
N ASP A 335 1.33 6.24 -3.92
CA ASP A 335 1.94 7.11 -4.92
C ASP A 335 2.41 8.44 -4.31
N TYR A 336 2.16 8.61 -2.99
CA TYR A 336 2.39 9.88 -2.26
C TYR A 336 1.61 11.08 -2.81
N GLN A 337 0.61 10.88 -3.66
CA GLN A 337 -0.25 11.91 -4.20
C GLN A 337 -1.49 12.11 -3.32
N TYR A 338 -2.38 12.97 -3.74
CA TYR A 338 -3.56 13.38 -2.98
C TYR A 338 -4.82 13.21 -3.81
N GLU A 339 -5.84 12.60 -3.18
CA GLU A 339 -7.11 12.34 -3.82
C GLU A 339 -8.31 12.88 -3.04
N ALA A 340 -9.33 13.33 -3.78
CA ALA A 340 -10.62 13.71 -3.23
C ALA A 340 -11.62 12.58 -3.40
N LEU A 341 -11.72 11.70 -2.42
CA LEU A 341 -12.57 10.50 -2.49
C LEU A 341 -14.04 10.78 -2.16
N GLY A 342 -14.38 11.97 -1.66
CA GLY A 342 -15.74 12.27 -1.26
C GLY A 342 -16.23 11.43 -0.08
N VAL A 343 -15.37 11.15 0.89
CA VAL A 343 -15.71 10.37 2.09
C VAL A 343 -16.87 11.03 2.83
N PRO A 344 -17.87 10.26 3.30
CA PRO A 344 -19.03 10.82 4.03
C PRO A 344 -18.63 11.55 5.31
N ARG A 345 -19.43 12.55 5.67
CA ARG A 345 -19.20 13.31 6.91
C ARG A 345 -19.35 12.42 8.15
N ASN A 346 -18.29 12.34 8.94
CA ASN A 346 -18.35 11.67 10.24
C ASN A 346 -19.01 12.57 11.30
N ARG A 347 -20.26 12.30 11.62
CA ARG A 347 -21.06 13.09 12.56
C ARG A 347 -20.71 12.83 14.03
N ALA A 348 -19.88 11.82 14.33
CA ALA A 348 -19.37 11.53 15.66
C ALA A 348 -18.19 12.44 16.05
N LEU A 349 -17.52 13.06 15.08
CA LEU A 349 -16.49 14.04 15.37
C LEU A 349 -17.06 15.33 15.93
N ALA A 350 -16.53 15.79 17.05
CA ALA A 350 -17.01 16.97 17.76
C ALA A 350 -16.99 18.24 16.89
N GLN A 351 -15.97 18.41 16.06
CA GLN A 351 -15.85 19.53 15.13
C GLN A 351 -16.95 19.56 14.07
N ASN A 352 -17.45 18.40 13.69
CA ASN A 352 -18.50 18.25 12.67
C ASN A 352 -19.92 18.56 13.21
N ARG A 353 -20.07 18.91 14.50
CA ARG A 353 -21.30 19.47 15.07
C ARG A 353 -21.60 20.87 14.53
N ASP A 354 -20.55 21.61 14.14
CA ASP A 354 -20.73 22.85 13.38
C ASP A 354 -21.00 22.49 11.90
N PRO A 355 -22.20 22.78 11.37
CA PRO A 355 -22.53 22.51 9.98
C PRO A 355 -21.72 23.33 8.97
N LYS A 356 -21.02 24.36 9.42
CA LYS A 356 -20.14 25.20 8.58
C LYS A 356 -18.71 24.74 8.55
N PHE A 357 -18.32 23.86 9.47
CA PHE A 357 -17.00 23.27 9.49
C PHE A 357 -16.89 22.20 8.38
N PHE A 358 -15.84 22.30 7.56
CA PHE A 358 -15.46 21.30 6.59
C PHE A 358 -13.96 21.08 6.65
N ASP A 359 -13.55 19.82 6.74
CA ASP A 359 -12.15 19.46 6.56
C ASP A 359 -11.86 19.30 5.08
N LEU A 360 -11.12 20.26 4.52
CA LEU A 360 -10.83 20.33 3.09
C LEU A 360 -9.39 19.85 2.76
N GLY A 361 -8.75 19.14 3.69
CA GLY A 361 -7.42 18.57 3.47
C GLY A 361 -6.39 19.63 3.08
N VAL A 362 -5.86 19.57 1.88
CA VAL A 362 -4.83 20.48 1.35
C VAL A 362 -5.24 21.95 1.44
N CYS A 363 -6.54 22.28 1.31
CA CYS A 363 -7.05 23.65 1.39
C CYS A 363 -7.34 24.15 2.82
N GLY A 364 -7.19 23.32 3.83
CA GLY A 364 -7.46 23.72 5.21
C GLY A 364 -8.59 22.93 5.89
N PRO A 365 -8.94 23.28 7.12
CA PRO A 365 -8.52 24.46 7.90
C PRO A 365 -7.14 24.29 8.57
N PHE A 366 -6.57 23.08 8.64
CA PHE A 366 -5.32 22.81 9.37
C PHE A 366 -4.07 23.21 8.57
N ARG A 367 -4.22 23.37 7.24
CA ARG A 367 -3.24 23.93 6.32
C ARG A 367 -3.76 25.24 5.76
N GLN A 368 -2.91 26.27 5.61
CA GLN A 368 -3.36 27.63 5.26
C GLN A 368 -2.68 28.19 3.99
N ASP A 369 -1.49 27.69 3.65
CA ASP A 369 -0.69 28.17 2.52
C ASP A 369 -1.32 27.90 1.15
N LEU A 370 -2.17 26.86 1.06
CA LEU A 370 -2.86 26.44 -0.18
C LEU A 370 -4.38 26.69 -0.16
N LYS A 371 -4.90 27.49 0.78
CA LYS A 371 -6.34 27.75 0.92
C LYS A 371 -7.00 28.32 -0.33
N ASP A 372 -6.23 29.02 -1.16
CA ASP A 372 -6.70 29.66 -2.39
C ASP A 372 -6.52 28.76 -3.64
N GLN A 373 -5.88 27.59 -3.50
CA GLN A 373 -5.70 26.59 -4.55
C GLN A 373 -6.92 25.66 -4.59
N THR A 374 -8.07 26.21 -5.00
CA THR A 374 -9.38 25.57 -4.86
C THR A 374 -9.53 24.26 -5.62
N GLN A 375 -8.68 23.98 -6.60
CA GLN A 375 -8.64 22.71 -7.34
C GLN A 375 -8.14 21.54 -6.48
N TYR A 376 -7.47 21.80 -5.37
CA TYR A 376 -6.96 20.76 -4.45
C TYR A 376 -7.82 20.61 -3.17
N CYS A 377 -8.95 21.35 -3.08
CA CYS A 377 -9.81 21.24 -1.90
C CYS A 377 -10.49 19.88 -1.82
N ALA A 378 -10.57 19.34 -0.61
CA ALA A 378 -11.05 18.01 -0.25
C ALA A 378 -10.10 16.85 -0.65
N MET A 379 -8.87 17.16 -1.06
CA MET A 379 -7.82 16.17 -1.32
C MET A 379 -7.05 15.86 -0.05
N PHE A 380 -6.77 14.56 0.15
CA PHE A 380 -6.00 14.01 1.26
C PHE A 380 -4.94 13.06 0.73
N LEU A 381 -3.81 12.97 1.44
CA LEU A 381 -2.70 12.11 1.09
C LEU A 381 -3.14 10.64 0.98
N THR A 382 -2.77 9.98 -0.11
CA THR A 382 -2.88 8.52 -0.27
C THR A 382 -1.99 7.82 0.76
N PRO A 383 -2.56 7.16 1.79
CA PRO A 383 -1.74 6.52 2.81
C PRO A 383 -1.11 5.23 2.30
N THR A 384 0.03 4.85 2.84
CA THR A 384 0.53 3.49 2.65
C THR A 384 -0.49 2.45 3.11
N LEU A 385 -0.65 1.36 2.35
CA LEU A 385 -1.44 0.20 2.80
C LEU A 385 -0.63 -0.79 3.62
N ARG A 386 0.69 -0.60 3.78
CA ARG A 386 1.47 -1.42 4.70
C ARG A 386 0.88 -1.32 6.10
N ASN A 387 0.65 -2.46 6.71
CA ASN A 387 0.02 -2.58 8.02
C ASN A 387 -1.41 -2.00 8.14
N SER A 388 -2.07 -1.65 7.02
CA SER A 388 -3.42 -1.07 7.08
C SER A 388 -4.45 -2.02 7.69
N ALA A 389 -4.28 -3.34 7.54
CA ALA A 389 -5.18 -4.32 8.12
C ALA A 389 -5.03 -4.51 9.64
N THR A 390 -4.06 -3.85 10.29
CA THR A 390 -3.99 -3.77 11.75
C THR A 390 -4.85 -2.65 12.34
N ARG A 391 -5.37 -1.76 11.48
CA ARG A 391 -6.17 -0.58 11.91
C ARG A 391 -7.62 -0.97 12.15
N GLN A 392 -8.24 -0.21 13.05
CA GLN A 392 -9.67 -0.31 13.38
C GLN A 392 -10.43 0.98 13.06
N VAL A 393 -9.77 1.94 12.39
CA VAL A 393 -10.34 3.22 11.98
C VAL A 393 -9.68 3.69 10.68
N PHE A 394 -10.49 4.12 9.72
CA PHE A 394 -10.07 4.38 8.34
C PHE A 394 -10.54 5.74 7.85
N PHE A 395 -9.85 6.23 6.81
CA PHE A 395 -9.94 7.55 6.22
C PHE A 395 -9.51 8.69 7.17
N HIS A 396 -9.38 9.89 6.60
CA HIS A 396 -8.93 11.08 7.32
C HIS A 396 -9.88 11.50 8.46
N ASN A 397 -11.17 11.13 8.37
CA ASN A 397 -12.19 11.49 9.36
C ASN A 397 -12.68 10.30 10.21
N GLY A 398 -12.10 9.11 10.04
CA GLY A 398 -12.40 7.96 10.87
C GLY A 398 -13.80 7.38 10.73
N VAL A 399 -14.51 7.63 9.63
CA VAL A 399 -15.93 7.24 9.48
C VAL A 399 -16.16 5.73 9.33
N TYR A 400 -15.13 4.94 9.00
CA TYR A 400 -15.24 3.49 8.85
C TYR A 400 -14.29 2.75 9.78
N HIS A 401 -14.71 1.56 10.24
CA HIS A 401 -14.02 0.79 11.27
C HIS A 401 -13.59 -0.61 10.82
N THR A 402 -13.96 -1.01 9.60
CA THR A 402 -13.56 -2.31 9.02
C THR A 402 -13.17 -2.16 7.56
N LEU A 403 -12.29 -3.06 7.09
CA LEU A 403 -11.94 -3.12 5.67
C LEU A 403 -13.15 -3.44 4.79
N ASP A 404 -14.13 -4.20 5.28
CA ASP A 404 -15.37 -4.45 4.54
C ASP A 404 -16.16 -3.16 4.28
N GLN A 405 -16.22 -2.25 5.26
CA GLN A 405 -16.85 -0.93 5.08
C GLN A 405 -16.08 -0.08 4.06
N VAL A 406 -14.75 -0.10 4.16
CA VAL A 406 -13.87 0.60 3.21
C VAL A 406 -14.10 0.07 1.79
N MET A 407 -14.02 -1.24 1.58
CA MET A 407 -14.23 -1.86 0.27
C MET A 407 -15.63 -1.61 -0.27
N SER A 408 -16.65 -1.67 0.59
CA SER A 408 -18.00 -1.32 0.22
C SER A 408 -18.12 0.14 -0.25
N PHE A 409 -17.47 1.07 0.42
CA PHE A 409 -17.43 2.47 0.01
C PHE A 409 -16.78 2.64 -1.37
N TYR A 410 -15.61 2.06 -1.62
CA TYR A 410 -14.95 2.10 -2.91
C TYR A 410 -15.85 1.53 -4.02
N ASN A 411 -16.48 0.39 -3.77
CA ASN A 411 -17.27 -0.33 -4.76
C ASN A 411 -18.63 0.32 -5.07
N ASP A 412 -19.31 0.85 -4.05
CA ASP A 412 -20.72 1.24 -4.15
C ASP A 412 -20.95 2.77 -4.06
N ARG A 413 -19.93 3.58 -3.79
CA ARG A 413 -20.07 5.03 -3.59
C ARG A 413 -20.87 5.72 -4.71
N ASN A 414 -20.60 5.35 -5.94
CA ASN A 414 -21.25 5.96 -7.11
C ASN A 414 -22.49 5.20 -7.56
N THR A 415 -22.47 3.86 -7.47
CA THR A 415 -23.58 3.02 -7.92
C THR A 415 -24.77 3.05 -6.96
N ASN A 416 -24.51 3.20 -5.65
CA ASN A 416 -25.54 3.26 -4.60
C ASN A 416 -25.20 4.29 -3.50
N PRO A 417 -25.13 5.59 -3.83
CA PRO A 417 -24.71 6.63 -2.87
C PRO A 417 -25.62 6.73 -1.63
N GLY A 418 -26.89 6.31 -1.71
CA GLY A 418 -27.79 6.29 -0.57
C GLY A 418 -27.40 5.34 0.55
N LYS A 419 -26.42 4.44 0.33
CA LYS A 419 -25.83 3.58 1.34
C LYS A 419 -24.91 4.35 2.28
N PHE A 420 -24.32 5.45 1.84
CA PHE A 420 -23.25 6.17 2.52
C PHE A 420 -23.63 7.59 2.92
N TYR A 421 -24.44 8.26 2.12
CA TYR A 421 -24.76 9.66 2.33
C TYR A 421 -26.21 9.83 2.78
N PRO A 422 -26.48 10.85 3.62
CA PRO A 422 -27.83 11.13 4.12
C PRO A 422 -28.75 11.60 2.99
N LYS A 423 -30.04 11.58 3.27
CA LYS A 423 -31.02 12.27 2.41
C LYS A 423 -31.22 13.69 2.89
N GLY A 424 -31.20 14.63 1.97
CA GLY A 424 -31.57 16.02 2.21
C GLY A 424 -33.07 16.20 2.47
N ALA A 425 -33.49 17.40 2.80
CA ALA A 425 -34.86 17.76 3.05
C ALA A 425 -35.80 17.53 1.84
N ASP A 426 -35.21 17.54 0.63
CA ASP A 426 -35.90 17.25 -0.63
C ASP A 426 -36.04 15.76 -0.95
N GLY A 427 -35.57 14.89 -0.05
CA GLY A 427 -35.56 13.43 -0.18
C GLY A 427 -34.49 12.88 -1.10
N LYS A 428 -33.66 13.72 -1.70
CA LYS A 428 -32.52 13.30 -2.52
C LYS A 428 -31.31 12.98 -1.65
N VAL A 429 -30.43 12.12 -2.15
CA VAL A 429 -29.18 11.80 -1.49
C VAL A 429 -28.26 13.03 -1.56
N ASP A 430 -27.80 13.50 -0.40
CA ASP A 430 -26.83 14.60 -0.26
C ASP A 430 -25.40 14.03 -0.43
N LYS A 431 -25.07 13.68 -1.68
CA LYS A 431 -23.81 13.04 -2.02
C LYS A 431 -22.64 14.00 -1.76
N TYR A 432 -21.57 13.48 -1.14
CA TYR A 432 -20.39 14.24 -0.74
C TYR A 432 -20.69 15.29 0.36
N ASP A 433 -21.52 14.94 1.34
CA ASP A 433 -22.02 15.81 2.42
C ASP A 433 -20.95 16.42 3.35
N ASP A 434 -19.69 15.96 3.23
CA ASP A 434 -18.52 16.56 3.90
C ASP A 434 -17.72 17.53 3.00
N ILE A 435 -18.25 17.86 1.81
CA ILE A 435 -17.58 18.76 0.84
C ILE A 435 -18.56 19.85 0.40
N PRO A 436 -18.25 21.16 0.56
CA PRO A 436 -19.04 22.24 0.01
C PRO A 436 -19.29 22.07 -1.48
N ALA A 437 -20.51 22.36 -1.96
CA ALA A 437 -20.93 22.12 -3.35
C ALA A 437 -19.96 22.67 -4.40
N LYS A 438 -19.32 23.83 -4.13
CA LYS A 438 -18.35 24.46 -5.04
C LYS A 438 -17.08 23.65 -5.25
N TYR A 439 -16.75 22.70 -4.37
CA TYR A 439 -15.56 21.84 -4.42
C TYR A 439 -15.86 20.39 -4.79
N GLN A 440 -17.11 19.99 -4.86
CA GLN A 440 -17.51 18.60 -5.19
C GLN A 440 -17.05 18.15 -6.58
N LYS A 441 -16.77 19.11 -7.49
CA LYS A 441 -16.17 18.83 -8.80
C LYS A 441 -14.73 18.28 -8.74
N ASN A 442 -14.06 18.42 -7.60
CA ASN A 442 -12.71 17.86 -7.38
C ASN A 442 -12.74 16.38 -7.02
N VAL A 443 -13.92 15.83 -6.69
CA VAL A 443 -14.05 14.43 -6.32
C VAL A 443 -13.78 13.55 -7.54
N ASP A 444 -12.90 12.57 -7.36
CA ASP A 444 -12.64 11.57 -8.39
C ASP A 444 -13.90 10.77 -8.73
N VAL A 445 -14.24 10.76 -10.02
CA VAL A 445 -15.36 10.02 -10.62
C VAL A 445 -14.95 9.39 -11.96
N THR A 446 -13.64 9.34 -12.25
CA THR A 446 -13.08 8.91 -13.52
C THR A 446 -12.32 7.60 -13.43
N ASP A 447 -11.66 7.37 -12.32
CA ASP A 447 -10.85 6.19 -12.13
C ASP A 447 -11.67 5.02 -11.57
N ALA A 448 -11.41 3.80 -12.05
CA ALA A 448 -12.05 2.63 -11.48
C ALA A 448 -11.66 2.47 -9.98
N PRO A 449 -12.59 2.08 -9.12
CA PRO A 449 -13.99 1.69 -9.37
C PRO A 449 -14.99 2.86 -9.37
N PHE A 450 -14.53 4.11 -9.31
CA PHE A 450 -15.37 5.31 -9.21
C PHE A 450 -15.95 5.80 -10.55
N ASP A 451 -15.55 5.18 -11.66
CA ASP A 451 -16.01 5.46 -13.03
C ASP A 451 -17.45 4.99 -13.32
N ARG A 452 -18.12 4.36 -12.35
CA ARG A 452 -19.49 3.84 -12.46
C ARG A 452 -20.52 4.91 -12.13
N ASN A 453 -21.71 4.79 -12.72
CA ASN A 453 -22.81 5.71 -12.49
C ASN A 453 -23.85 5.12 -11.52
N PHE A 454 -24.76 5.97 -11.03
CA PHE A 454 -25.87 5.55 -10.21
C PHE A 454 -26.71 4.47 -10.91
N GLY A 455 -26.90 3.34 -10.23
CA GLY A 455 -27.66 2.20 -10.74
C GLY A 455 -26.87 1.24 -11.63
N ASP A 456 -25.62 1.56 -11.98
CA ASP A 456 -24.76 0.61 -12.66
C ASP A 456 -24.42 -0.59 -11.76
N LYS A 457 -24.00 -1.69 -12.38
CA LYS A 457 -23.45 -2.82 -11.63
C LYS A 457 -22.10 -2.39 -11.01
N PRO A 458 -21.90 -2.64 -9.70
CA PRO A 458 -20.61 -2.39 -9.06
C PRO A 458 -19.44 -3.09 -9.76
N ALA A 459 -18.24 -2.53 -9.65
CA ALA A 459 -17.06 -3.06 -10.30
C ALA A 459 -16.65 -4.45 -9.77
N MET A 460 -16.90 -4.69 -8.50
CA MET A 460 -16.52 -5.92 -7.78
C MET A 460 -17.74 -6.62 -7.21
N THR A 461 -17.68 -7.94 -7.13
CA THR A 461 -18.57 -8.78 -6.34
C THR A 461 -18.11 -8.83 -4.88
N ASP A 462 -19.00 -9.28 -3.97
CA ASP A 462 -18.63 -9.48 -2.56
C ASP A 462 -17.44 -10.46 -2.37
N GLN A 463 -17.32 -11.46 -3.25
CA GLN A 463 -16.19 -12.39 -3.17
C GLN A 463 -14.88 -11.71 -3.61
N GLU A 464 -14.91 -10.91 -4.66
CA GLU A 464 -13.75 -10.15 -5.12
C GLU A 464 -13.28 -9.14 -4.05
N MET A 465 -14.19 -8.46 -3.37
CA MET A 465 -13.85 -7.59 -2.23
C MET A 465 -13.18 -8.37 -1.09
N ARG A 466 -13.70 -9.56 -0.74
CA ARG A 466 -13.06 -10.42 0.28
C ARG A 466 -11.68 -10.90 -0.14
N ASP A 467 -11.49 -11.22 -1.41
CA ASP A 467 -10.17 -11.63 -1.93
C ASP A 467 -9.17 -10.48 -1.86
N ILE A 468 -9.56 -9.24 -2.18
CA ILE A 468 -8.73 -8.04 -2.01
C ILE A 468 -8.40 -7.81 -0.54
N ILE A 469 -9.35 -7.93 0.38
CA ILE A 469 -9.09 -7.83 1.82
C ILE A 469 -8.08 -8.89 2.27
N ALA A 470 -8.21 -10.13 1.78
CA ALA A 470 -7.25 -11.19 2.06
C ALA A 470 -5.83 -10.81 1.57
N PHE A 471 -5.71 -10.20 0.39
CA PHE A 471 -4.43 -9.68 -0.09
C PHE A 471 -3.91 -8.55 0.80
N VAL A 472 -4.73 -7.57 1.17
CA VAL A 472 -4.32 -6.45 2.05
C VAL A 472 -3.78 -6.95 3.40
N HIS A 473 -4.30 -8.04 3.94
CA HIS A 473 -3.74 -8.67 5.14
C HIS A 473 -2.31 -9.19 4.95
N THR A 474 -1.89 -9.51 3.72
CA THR A 474 -0.50 -9.95 3.44
C THR A 474 0.51 -8.80 3.53
N LEU A 475 0.05 -7.56 3.60
CA LEU A 475 0.87 -6.34 3.71
C LEU A 475 1.24 -6.00 5.16
N ASN A 476 0.73 -6.75 6.13
CA ASN A 476 1.11 -6.58 7.51
C ASN A 476 2.50 -7.17 7.75
N ASP A 477 3.35 -6.36 8.37
CA ASP A 477 4.64 -6.83 8.85
C ASP A 477 4.47 -7.78 10.04
N ASP A 478 5.39 -8.72 10.17
CA ASP A 478 5.47 -9.55 11.37
C ASP A 478 5.84 -8.66 12.57
N PRO A 479 5.27 -8.90 13.75
CA PRO A 479 5.64 -8.14 14.93
C PRO A 479 7.15 -8.31 15.21
N PRO A 480 7.83 -7.25 15.70
CA PRO A 480 9.22 -7.38 16.08
C PRO A 480 9.39 -8.51 17.11
N PRO A 481 10.50 -9.26 17.06
CA PRO A 481 10.75 -10.29 18.04
C PRO A 481 10.70 -9.69 19.45
N THR A 482 9.93 -10.32 20.32
CA THR A 482 9.85 -9.96 21.75
C THR A 482 11.21 -10.28 22.38
N HIS A 483 11.97 -9.27 22.74
CA HIS A 483 13.21 -9.38 23.50
C HIS A 483 12.94 -9.43 25.01
#